data_00d2bd0592e1145594f8ebef2681643b
#
_entry.id   00d2bd0592e1145594f8ebef2681643b
#
_cell.length_a   1.000
_cell.length_b   1.000
_cell.length_c   1.000
_cell.angle_alpha   90.00
_cell.angle_beta   90.00
_cell.angle_gamma   90.00
#
_symmetry.space_group_name_H-M   'P 1'
#
loop_
_entity.id
_entity.type
_entity.pdbx_description
1 polymer ?
#
loop_
_entity_poly.entity_id
_entity_poly.type
_entity_poly.pdbx_seq_one_letter_code
_entity_poly.pdbx_strand_id
1 'polypeptide(L)'
;MNLIIYEDYLTEQIKPFSINHAIFEIKTGLYSNLERFVNSFPNYKIYLVVRDEIEDVVRYKFPQFIVNPKVLPSAKCINSKVVWSKDYINLFSKESLLYFINESSITIDDFNRKVKSLKYRKDDSVIKIDYIWDAIYLFNELIINDFKKIDNKSLKKYDDVKFIKSNLIHIGENVTLKPGVIIDASNGPVFIK
;
A
#
# COMPACT_ATOMS: atom_id res chain seq x y z
N MET A 1 -7.49 8.02 -16.63
CA MET A 1 -7.39 8.84 -15.38
C MET A 1 -6.00 8.65 -14.79
N ASN A 2 -5.49 9.63 -14.02
CA ASN A 2 -4.15 9.54 -13.45
C ASN A 2 -4.23 9.51 -11.91
N LEU A 3 -3.30 8.75 -11.30
CA LEU A 3 -3.10 8.65 -9.87
C LEU A 3 -1.62 8.95 -9.56
N ILE A 4 -1.37 9.88 -8.66
CA ILE A 4 -0.05 10.17 -8.12
C ILE A 4 0.01 9.63 -6.69
N ILE A 5 0.95 8.73 -6.43
CA ILE A 5 1.28 8.27 -5.08
C ILE A 5 2.57 8.98 -4.69
N TYR A 6 2.55 9.75 -3.61
CA TYR A 6 3.67 10.61 -3.27
C TYR A 6 4.14 10.45 -1.83
N GLU A 7 5.43 10.60 -1.61
CA GLU A 7 6.02 10.77 -0.29
C GLU A 7 6.00 12.25 0.14
N ASP A 8 5.80 12.50 1.42
CA ASP A 8 5.98 13.81 2.02
C ASP A 8 7.36 13.93 2.71
N TYR A 9 7.62 15.07 3.32
CA TYR A 9 8.86 15.37 4.03
C TYR A 9 9.00 14.64 5.39
N LEU A 10 7.97 13.89 5.83
CA LEU A 10 7.97 13.20 7.13
C LEU A 10 8.48 11.75 7.03
N THR A 11 9.19 11.41 5.94
CA THR A 11 9.78 10.08 5.73
C THR A 11 10.76 9.66 6.84
N GLU A 12 11.40 10.64 7.49
CA GLU A 12 12.32 10.41 8.62
C GLU A 12 11.67 9.68 9.80
N GLN A 13 10.37 9.90 10.02
CA GLN A 13 9.61 9.25 11.10
C GLN A 13 9.43 7.73 10.88
N ILE A 14 9.65 7.25 9.65
CA ILE A 14 9.49 5.84 9.26
C ILE A 14 10.85 5.10 9.26
N LYS A 15 11.93 5.74 9.70
CA LYS A 15 13.22 5.05 9.85
C LYS A 15 13.14 3.91 10.87
N PRO A 16 13.91 2.81 10.67
CA PRO A 16 14.93 2.61 9.62
C PRO A 16 14.38 2.16 8.26
N PHE A 17 13.10 1.83 8.13
CA PHE A 17 12.51 1.31 6.88
C PHE A 17 12.71 2.27 5.70
N SER A 18 12.48 3.58 5.91
CA SER A 18 12.59 4.60 4.87
C SER A 18 14.03 4.86 4.39
N ILE A 19 15.07 4.21 4.92
CA ILE A 19 16.44 4.42 4.43
C ILE A 19 16.58 3.99 2.97
N ASN A 20 16.04 2.84 2.59
CA ASN A 20 16.17 2.24 1.26
C ASN A 20 14.85 1.73 0.65
N HIS A 21 13.72 2.09 1.25
CA HIS A 21 12.38 1.73 0.77
C HIS A 21 11.50 2.97 0.71
N ALA A 22 10.61 3.01 -0.27
CA ALA A 22 9.53 3.99 -0.28
C ALA A 22 8.45 3.60 0.73
N ILE A 23 7.76 4.60 1.31
CA ILE A 23 6.76 4.36 2.36
C ILE A 23 5.61 3.48 1.85
N PHE A 24 5.24 3.62 0.58
CA PHE A 24 4.19 2.78 -0.02
C PHE A 24 4.58 1.30 -0.14
N GLU A 25 5.85 0.91 0.09
CA GLU A 25 6.29 -0.49 0.15
C GLU A 25 5.95 -1.15 1.50
N ILE A 26 5.58 -0.37 2.52
CA ILE A 26 5.20 -0.93 3.84
C ILE A 26 4.01 -1.86 3.65
N LYS A 27 4.20 -3.09 4.14
CA LYS A 27 3.18 -4.13 4.11
C LYS A 27 2.39 -4.13 5.42
N THR A 28 1.07 -3.92 5.29
CA THR A 28 0.12 -3.96 6.40
C THR A 28 -0.97 -4.99 6.07
N GLY A 29 -1.04 -6.09 6.80
CA GLY A 29 -1.89 -7.21 6.42
C GLY A 29 -1.33 -7.97 5.20
N LEU A 30 -2.16 -8.28 4.21
CA LEU A 30 -1.77 -9.06 3.03
C LEU A 30 -1.09 -8.23 1.94
N TYR A 31 -1.30 -6.93 1.93
CA TYR A 31 -0.89 -6.03 0.86
C TYR A 31 0.01 -4.90 1.37
N SER A 32 0.95 -4.46 0.54
CA SER A 32 1.60 -3.17 0.72
C SER A 32 0.62 -2.03 0.41
N ASN A 33 0.96 -0.81 0.85
CA ASN A 33 0.15 0.35 0.49
C ASN A 33 0.07 0.52 -1.04
N LEU A 34 1.18 0.30 -1.76
CA LEU A 34 1.18 0.35 -3.22
C LEU A 34 0.22 -0.67 -3.83
N GLU A 35 0.27 -1.92 -3.37
CA GLU A 35 -0.64 -2.97 -3.86
C GLU A 35 -2.11 -2.62 -3.59
N ARG A 36 -2.43 -1.99 -2.45
CA ARG A 36 -3.78 -1.51 -2.14
C ARG A 36 -4.25 -0.44 -3.13
N PHE A 37 -3.37 0.51 -3.49
CA PHE A 37 -3.68 1.54 -4.47
C PHE A 37 -3.89 0.93 -5.85
N VAL A 38 -2.96 0.09 -6.32
CA VAL A 38 -3.04 -0.57 -7.63
C VAL A 38 -4.34 -1.37 -7.77
N ASN A 39 -4.67 -2.18 -6.76
CA ASN A 39 -5.89 -3.00 -6.76
C ASN A 39 -7.18 -2.16 -6.73
N SER A 40 -7.13 -0.97 -6.15
CA SER A 40 -8.31 -0.10 -6.05
C SER A 40 -8.48 0.83 -7.25
N PHE A 41 -7.42 1.05 -8.02
CA PHE A 41 -7.41 1.93 -9.20
C PHE A 41 -6.87 1.23 -10.46
N PRO A 42 -7.45 0.07 -10.87
CA PRO A 42 -6.89 -0.77 -11.93
C PRO A 42 -6.81 -0.09 -13.29
N ASN A 43 -7.64 0.92 -13.55
CA ASN A 43 -7.70 1.65 -14.82
C ASN A 43 -6.97 3.02 -14.78
N TYR A 44 -6.19 3.27 -13.74
CA TYR A 44 -5.46 4.51 -13.60
C TYR A 44 -4.00 4.34 -14.05
N LYS A 45 -3.49 5.35 -14.74
CA LYS A 45 -2.04 5.48 -14.98
C LYS A 45 -1.41 5.99 -13.69
N ILE A 46 -0.49 5.22 -13.13
CA ILE A 46 0.10 5.49 -11.82
C ILE A 46 1.46 6.17 -11.98
N TYR A 47 1.64 7.23 -11.22
CA TYR A 47 2.88 7.99 -11.07
C TYR A 47 3.33 7.87 -9.63
N LEU A 48 4.63 7.60 -9.43
CA LEU A 48 5.25 7.54 -8.12
C LEU A 48 6.14 8.77 -7.94
N VAL A 49 5.91 9.54 -6.89
CA VAL A 49 6.76 10.67 -6.53
C VAL A 49 7.42 10.35 -5.21
N VAL A 50 8.73 10.16 -5.27
CA VAL A 50 9.56 9.76 -4.14
C VAL A 50 10.73 10.72 -3.99
N ARG A 51 11.35 10.73 -2.83
CA ARG A 51 12.58 11.48 -2.58
C ARG A 51 13.73 11.02 -3.46
N ASP A 52 14.66 11.91 -3.76
CA ASP A 52 15.72 11.69 -4.75
C ASP A 52 16.64 10.53 -4.37
N GLU A 53 16.89 10.31 -3.07
CA GLU A 53 17.84 9.30 -2.56
C GLU A 53 17.44 7.86 -2.91
N ILE A 54 16.15 7.61 -3.17
CA ILE A 54 15.67 6.26 -3.50
C ILE A 54 15.07 6.16 -4.91
N GLU A 55 15.13 7.22 -5.70
CA GLU A 55 14.52 7.25 -7.03
C GLU A 55 14.97 6.08 -7.91
N ASP A 56 16.26 5.84 -8.02
CA ASP A 56 16.80 4.77 -8.85
C ASP A 56 16.40 3.39 -8.33
N VAL A 57 16.35 3.21 -7.02
CA VAL A 57 15.90 1.96 -6.40
C VAL A 57 14.43 1.70 -6.73
N VAL A 58 13.59 2.73 -6.65
CA VAL A 58 12.16 2.62 -6.96
C VAL A 58 11.95 2.37 -8.46
N ARG A 59 12.69 3.04 -9.34
CA ARG A 59 12.64 2.79 -10.80
C ARG A 59 13.00 1.34 -11.12
N TYR A 60 14.02 0.81 -10.47
CA TYR A 60 14.46 -0.58 -10.67
C TYR A 60 13.41 -1.59 -10.17
N LYS A 61 12.85 -1.36 -8.97
CA LYS A 61 11.85 -2.26 -8.36
C LYS A 61 10.50 -2.24 -9.08
N PHE A 62 10.09 -1.08 -9.60
CA PHE A 62 8.75 -0.83 -10.14
C PHE A 62 8.79 -0.25 -11.55
N PRO A 63 9.42 -0.95 -12.53
CA PRO A 63 9.60 -0.45 -13.88
C PRO A 63 8.29 -0.21 -14.66
N GLN A 64 7.19 -0.77 -14.17
CA GLN A 64 5.85 -0.61 -14.74
C GLN A 64 5.22 0.77 -14.43
N PHE A 65 5.76 1.53 -13.48
CA PHE A 65 5.25 2.84 -13.10
C PHE A 65 6.17 3.97 -13.53
N ILE A 66 5.61 5.17 -13.63
CA ILE A 66 6.37 6.37 -13.96
C ILE A 66 6.87 7.00 -12.66
N VAL A 67 8.18 7.04 -12.46
CA VAL A 67 8.81 7.56 -11.23
C VAL A 67 9.43 8.92 -11.50
N ASN A 68 9.10 9.90 -10.66
CA ASN A 68 9.62 11.28 -10.68
C ASN A 68 9.71 11.89 -12.10
N PRO A 69 8.60 11.97 -12.87
CA PRO A 69 8.67 12.63 -14.17
C PRO A 69 8.85 14.14 -14.00
N LYS A 70 9.47 14.80 -14.96
CA LYS A 70 9.65 16.26 -14.92
C LYS A 70 8.33 17.03 -14.83
N VAL A 71 7.27 16.48 -15.39
CA VAL A 71 5.93 17.08 -15.42
C VAL A 71 4.90 16.02 -15.04
N LEU A 72 4.03 16.38 -14.13
CA LEU A 72 2.92 15.57 -13.64
C LEU A 72 1.60 16.05 -14.26
N PRO A 73 0.71 15.15 -14.69
CA PRO A 73 -0.60 15.53 -15.23
C PRO A 73 -1.61 15.87 -14.14
N SER A 74 -2.78 16.38 -14.56
CA SER A 74 -3.96 16.39 -13.69
C SER A 74 -4.26 15.01 -13.15
N ALA A 75 -4.39 14.88 -11.83
CA ALA A 75 -4.46 13.59 -11.16
C ALA A 75 -5.12 13.67 -9.77
N LYS A 76 -5.60 12.52 -9.32
CA LYS A 76 -5.79 12.25 -7.88
C LYS A 76 -4.42 12.02 -7.25
N CYS A 77 -4.19 12.61 -6.08
CA CYS A 77 -2.93 12.47 -5.34
C CYS A 77 -3.20 11.80 -3.99
N ILE A 78 -2.45 10.76 -3.68
CA ILE A 78 -2.55 10.02 -2.43
C ILE A 78 -1.18 10.00 -1.76
N ASN A 79 -1.15 10.43 -0.50
CA ASN A 79 0.07 10.28 0.30
C ASN A 79 0.38 8.80 0.54
N SER A 80 1.62 8.42 0.38
CA SER A 80 2.12 7.05 0.49
C SER A 80 1.92 6.42 1.88
N LYS A 81 1.71 7.23 2.91
CA LYS A 81 1.40 6.80 4.28
C LYS A 81 -0.01 6.26 4.45
N VAL A 82 -0.93 6.60 3.54
CA VAL A 82 -2.33 6.22 3.66
C VAL A 82 -2.49 4.72 3.44
N VAL A 83 -3.11 4.05 4.40
CA VAL A 83 -3.60 2.67 4.24
C VAL A 83 -4.96 2.74 3.58
N TRP A 84 -4.99 2.49 2.27
CA TRP A 84 -6.16 2.77 1.45
C TRP A 84 -7.38 1.91 1.80
N SER A 85 -8.55 2.58 1.92
CA SER A 85 -9.87 1.97 1.91
C SER A 85 -10.73 2.57 0.80
N LYS A 86 -11.65 1.78 0.23
CA LYS A 86 -12.60 2.26 -0.79
C LYS A 86 -13.48 3.42 -0.27
N ASP A 87 -13.74 3.47 1.02
CA ASP A 87 -14.54 4.50 1.66
C ASP A 87 -13.92 5.89 1.54
N TYR A 88 -12.60 5.96 1.28
CA TYR A 88 -11.87 7.23 1.14
C TYR A 88 -12.06 7.91 -0.22
N ILE A 89 -12.77 7.28 -1.16
CA ILE A 89 -12.95 7.83 -2.52
C ILE A 89 -13.59 9.23 -2.50
N ASN A 90 -14.40 9.52 -1.50
CA ASN A 90 -15.11 10.80 -1.33
C ASN A 90 -14.35 11.81 -0.46
N LEU A 91 -13.19 11.43 0.09
CA LEU A 91 -12.43 12.27 1.02
C LEU A 91 -11.38 13.16 0.32
N PHE A 92 -11.28 13.11 -1.01
CA PHE A 92 -10.34 13.97 -1.72
C PHE A 92 -10.69 15.45 -1.53
N SER A 93 -9.75 16.20 -0.96
CA SER A 93 -9.89 17.64 -0.68
C SER A 93 -8.65 18.43 -1.15
N LYS A 94 -8.67 19.76 -1.03
CA LYS A 94 -7.54 20.60 -1.46
C LYS A 94 -6.33 20.61 -0.50
N GLU A 95 -6.49 20.15 0.73
CA GLU A 95 -5.50 20.31 1.81
C GLU A 95 -5.38 19.09 2.71
N SER A 96 -5.48 17.87 2.14
CA SER A 96 -5.38 16.64 2.91
C SER A 96 -4.35 15.69 2.32
N LEU A 97 -4.17 14.53 2.96
CA LEU A 97 -3.38 13.42 2.42
C LEU A 97 -3.90 12.90 1.08
N LEU A 98 -5.16 13.26 0.74
CA LEU A 98 -5.86 12.94 -0.48
C LEU A 98 -6.30 14.23 -1.15
N TYR A 99 -5.71 14.61 -2.30
CA TYR A 99 -6.07 15.84 -2.99
C TYR A 99 -6.08 15.70 -4.52
N PHE A 100 -6.54 16.74 -5.22
CA PHE A 100 -6.56 16.80 -6.68
C PHE A 100 -5.57 17.84 -7.20
N ILE A 101 -4.88 17.49 -8.29
CA ILE A 101 -4.26 18.45 -9.19
C ILE A 101 -5.29 18.74 -10.28
N ASN A 102 -5.82 19.96 -10.29
CA ASN A 102 -6.82 20.40 -11.27
C ASN A 102 -6.16 21.09 -12.48
N GLU A 103 -4.93 21.58 -12.33
CA GLU A 103 -4.15 22.12 -13.45
C GLU A 103 -3.91 21.00 -14.48
N SER A 104 -3.86 21.35 -15.76
CA SER A 104 -3.60 20.39 -16.86
C SER A 104 -2.27 19.67 -16.67
N SER A 105 -1.27 20.36 -16.11
CA SER A 105 0.02 19.82 -15.72
C SER A 105 0.71 20.69 -14.69
N ILE A 106 1.63 20.10 -13.91
CA ILE A 106 2.45 20.78 -12.91
C ILE A 106 3.88 20.23 -12.99
N THR A 107 4.90 21.07 -12.80
CA THR A 107 6.28 20.57 -12.72
C THR A 107 6.48 19.80 -11.41
N ILE A 108 7.44 18.86 -11.39
CA ILE A 108 7.73 18.11 -10.15
C ILE A 108 8.20 19.03 -9.02
N ASP A 109 8.94 20.09 -9.34
CA ASP A 109 9.42 21.05 -8.35
C ASP A 109 8.26 21.84 -7.71
N ASP A 110 7.29 22.28 -8.53
CA ASP A 110 6.09 22.94 -8.04
C ASP A 110 5.22 21.99 -7.21
N PHE A 111 5.12 20.74 -7.64
CA PHE A 111 4.43 19.70 -6.90
C PHE A 111 5.08 19.49 -5.52
N ASN A 112 6.39 19.33 -5.46
CA ASN A 112 7.12 19.13 -4.20
C ASN A 112 7.03 20.37 -3.28
N ARG A 113 7.04 21.58 -3.84
CA ARG A 113 6.78 22.82 -3.07
C ARG A 113 5.36 22.82 -2.48
N LYS A 114 4.37 22.42 -3.27
CA LYS A 114 2.97 22.31 -2.83
C LYS A 114 2.84 21.27 -1.70
N VAL A 115 3.42 20.09 -1.86
CA VAL A 115 3.42 19.05 -0.81
C VAL A 115 4.04 19.54 0.49
N LYS A 116 5.17 20.25 0.42
CA LYS A 116 5.83 20.85 1.61
C LYS A 116 4.97 21.92 2.30
N SER A 117 4.12 22.62 1.56
CA SER A 117 3.23 23.66 2.10
C SER A 117 1.93 23.09 2.69
N LEU A 118 1.57 21.83 2.39
CA LEU A 118 0.39 21.19 2.92
C LEU A 118 0.49 21.08 4.45
N LYS A 119 -0.36 21.80 5.15
CA LYS A 119 -0.55 21.61 6.59
C LYS A 119 -1.51 20.45 6.77
N TYR A 120 -0.96 19.26 6.97
CA TYR A 120 -1.80 18.12 7.30
C TYR A 120 -2.53 18.40 8.62
N ARG A 121 -3.82 18.71 8.54
CA ARG A 121 -4.69 18.66 9.72
C ARG A 121 -4.66 17.23 10.22
N LYS A 122 -4.77 17.03 11.54
CA LYS A 122 -5.09 15.71 12.10
C LYS A 122 -6.41 15.26 11.48
N ASP A 123 -6.29 14.51 10.39
CA ASP A 123 -7.45 13.93 9.72
C ASP A 123 -7.57 12.50 10.26
N ASP A 124 -8.39 12.36 11.28
CA ASP A 124 -8.66 11.06 11.91
C ASP A 124 -9.61 10.20 11.06
N SER A 125 -10.04 10.71 9.90
CA SER A 125 -10.91 9.99 8.96
C SER A 125 -10.16 8.98 8.09
N VAL A 126 -8.82 9.06 8.05
CA VAL A 126 -7.98 8.23 7.19
C VAL A 126 -6.96 7.47 8.03
N ILE A 127 -6.94 6.14 7.88
CA ILE A 127 -5.90 5.30 8.49
C ILE A 127 -4.56 5.59 7.78
N LYS A 128 -3.53 5.92 8.55
CA LYS A 128 -2.20 6.24 8.04
C LYS A 128 -1.10 5.67 8.91
N ILE A 129 0.09 5.56 8.34
CA ILE A 129 1.31 5.12 9.01
C ILE A 129 2.18 6.35 9.22
N ASP A 130 2.20 6.90 10.41
CA ASP A 130 3.09 8.01 10.78
C ASP A 130 4.43 7.50 11.30
N TYR A 131 4.44 6.31 11.92
CA TYR A 131 5.62 5.62 12.44
C TYR A 131 5.62 4.16 12.02
N ILE A 132 6.77 3.53 11.98
CA ILE A 132 6.90 2.13 11.54
C ILE A 132 6.09 1.15 12.40
N TRP A 133 5.92 1.41 13.68
CA TRP A 133 5.12 0.56 14.58
C TRP A 133 3.63 0.66 14.34
N ASP A 134 3.12 1.72 13.70
CA ASP A 134 1.71 1.80 13.30
C ASP A 134 1.35 0.66 12.36
N ALA A 135 2.28 0.26 11.49
CA ALA A 135 2.11 -0.90 10.62
C ALA A 135 1.90 -2.21 11.41
N ILE A 136 2.58 -2.34 12.56
CA ILE A 136 2.47 -3.52 13.44
C ILE A 136 1.11 -3.51 14.16
N TYR A 137 0.69 -2.37 14.68
CA TYR A 137 -0.61 -2.25 15.37
C TYR A 137 -1.79 -2.49 14.44
N LEU A 138 -1.70 -2.02 13.20
CA LEU A 138 -2.74 -2.20 12.20
C LEU A 138 -2.78 -3.61 11.58
N PHE A 139 -1.69 -4.39 11.73
CA PHE A 139 -1.51 -5.65 11.01
C PHE A 139 -2.65 -6.64 11.24
N ASN A 140 -3.02 -6.87 12.50
CA ASN A 140 -4.04 -7.88 12.86
C ASN A 140 -5.42 -7.54 12.30
N GLU A 141 -5.83 -6.28 12.37
CA GLU A 141 -7.11 -5.84 11.81
C GLU A 141 -7.11 -5.94 10.29
N LEU A 142 -6.03 -5.47 9.66
CA LEU A 142 -5.94 -5.43 8.21
C LEU A 142 -5.83 -6.82 7.58
N ILE A 143 -5.11 -7.77 8.21
CA ILE A 143 -5.03 -9.13 7.69
C ILE A 143 -6.39 -9.83 7.71
N ILE A 144 -7.19 -9.62 8.76
CA ILE A 144 -8.55 -10.15 8.86
C ILE A 144 -9.44 -9.54 7.78
N ASN A 145 -9.37 -8.23 7.58
CA ASN A 145 -10.18 -7.53 6.60
C ASN A 145 -9.78 -7.85 5.16
N ASP A 146 -8.49 -8.01 4.90
CA ASP A 146 -7.98 -8.43 3.60
C ASP A 146 -8.38 -9.87 3.29
N PHE A 147 -8.28 -10.76 4.26
CA PHE A 147 -8.65 -12.18 4.09
C PHE A 147 -10.11 -12.35 3.68
N LYS A 148 -11.02 -11.56 4.26
CA LYS A 148 -12.47 -11.58 3.89
C LYS A 148 -12.73 -11.24 2.41
N LYS A 149 -11.80 -10.57 1.73
CA LYS A 149 -11.92 -10.17 0.33
C LYS A 149 -11.33 -11.18 -0.64
N ILE A 150 -10.66 -12.22 -0.13
CA ILE A 150 -10.09 -13.28 -0.95
C ILE A 150 -11.17 -14.29 -1.26
N ASP A 151 -11.30 -14.63 -2.54
CA ASP A 151 -12.10 -15.77 -2.97
C ASP A 151 -11.46 -17.04 -2.43
N ASN A 152 -12.01 -17.60 -1.35
CA ASN A 152 -11.54 -18.83 -0.74
C ASN A 152 -11.92 -20.01 -1.65
N LYS A 153 -11.07 -20.28 -2.65
CA LYS A 153 -11.11 -21.55 -3.34
C LYS A 153 -10.75 -22.65 -2.36
N SER A 154 -11.46 -23.77 -2.45
CA SER A 154 -11.17 -24.97 -1.64
C SER A 154 -9.67 -25.27 -1.65
N LEU A 155 -9.11 -25.55 -0.47
CA LEU A 155 -7.72 -25.99 -0.34
C LEU A 155 -7.45 -27.18 -1.26
N LYS A 156 -6.31 -27.15 -1.98
CA LYS A 156 -5.82 -28.33 -2.68
C LYS A 156 -5.60 -29.45 -1.66
N LYS A 157 -5.81 -30.68 -2.09
CA LYS A 157 -5.48 -31.84 -1.24
C LYS A 157 -3.96 -31.99 -1.17
N TYR A 158 -3.43 -32.01 0.04
CA TYR A 158 -2.03 -32.25 0.31
C TYR A 158 -1.89 -33.55 1.10
N ASP A 159 -0.98 -34.41 0.71
CA ASP A 159 -0.76 -35.68 1.39
C ASP A 159 -0.08 -35.45 2.73
N ASP A 160 -0.64 -36.05 3.80
CA ASP A 160 -0.12 -36.00 5.17
C ASP A 160 0.09 -34.56 5.73
N VAL A 161 -0.75 -33.61 5.34
CA VAL A 161 -0.80 -32.25 5.87
C VAL A 161 -2.10 -32.04 6.66
N LYS A 162 -1.98 -31.55 7.89
CA LYS A 162 -3.13 -31.27 8.75
C LYS A 162 -3.50 -29.80 8.75
N PHE A 163 -4.75 -29.52 8.45
CA PHE A 163 -5.34 -28.16 8.52
C PHE A 163 -6.32 -28.08 9.67
N ILE A 164 -6.17 -27.06 10.54
CA ILE A 164 -7.10 -26.72 11.62
C ILE A 164 -7.78 -25.42 11.23
N LYS A 165 -9.12 -25.41 11.22
CA LYS A 165 -9.95 -24.31 10.68
C LYS A 165 -9.58 -23.94 9.22
N SER A 166 -9.63 -24.93 8.34
CA SER A 166 -9.25 -24.82 6.93
C SER A 166 -9.95 -23.70 6.16
N ASN A 167 -11.16 -23.28 6.57
CA ASN A 167 -11.88 -22.16 6.01
C ASN A 167 -11.20 -20.78 6.24
N LEU A 168 -10.23 -20.72 7.15
CA LEU A 168 -9.41 -19.53 7.43
C LEU A 168 -7.99 -19.65 6.88
N ILE A 169 -7.73 -20.64 6.03
CA ILE A 169 -6.40 -20.87 5.44
C ILE A 169 -6.46 -20.62 3.94
N HIS A 170 -5.57 -19.81 3.43
CA HIS A 170 -5.34 -19.62 2.00
C HIS A 170 -3.91 -20.00 1.64
N ILE A 171 -3.77 -20.85 0.60
CA ILE A 171 -2.49 -21.32 0.09
C ILE A 171 -2.40 -20.97 -1.39
N GLY A 172 -1.37 -20.23 -1.74
CA GLY A 172 -1.09 -19.79 -3.11
C GLY A 172 -0.72 -20.96 -4.04
N GLU A 173 -0.69 -20.68 -5.34
CA GLU A 173 -0.53 -21.71 -6.37
C GLU A 173 0.85 -22.41 -6.35
N ASN A 174 1.91 -21.67 -6.05
CA ASN A 174 3.29 -22.15 -6.10
C ASN A 174 3.83 -22.59 -4.73
N VAL A 175 2.95 -22.90 -3.78
CA VAL A 175 3.31 -23.35 -2.44
C VAL A 175 3.43 -24.87 -2.41
N THR A 176 4.55 -25.38 -1.87
CA THR A 176 4.78 -26.79 -1.60
C THR A 176 4.73 -27.02 -0.09
N LEU A 177 3.83 -27.88 0.35
CA LEU A 177 3.75 -28.34 1.73
C LEU A 177 4.30 -29.77 1.81
N LYS A 178 5.22 -29.99 2.74
CA LYS A 178 5.80 -31.34 2.95
C LYS A 178 4.95 -32.15 3.93
N PRO A 179 5.01 -33.49 3.87
CA PRO A 179 4.36 -34.38 4.85
C PRO A 179 4.66 -33.99 6.30
N GLY A 180 3.67 -34.13 7.17
CA GLY A 180 3.79 -33.80 8.60
C GLY A 180 3.58 -32.31 8.94
N VAL A 181 3.35 -31.42 7.95
CA VAL A 181 3.05 -30.00 8.22
C VAL A 181 1.67 -29.87 8.86
N ILE A 182 1.59 -29.07 9.93
CA ILE A 182 0.33 -28.69 10.57
C ILE A 182 0.16 -27.18 10.40
N ILE A 183 -0.97 -26.76 9.82
CA ILE A 183 -1.34 -25.34 9.71
C ILE A 183 -2.58 -25.10 10.55
N ASP A 184 -2.42 -24.30 11.61
CA ASP A 184 -3.49 -24.00 12.57
C ASP A 184 -3.91 -22.54 12.46
N ALA A 185 -5.13 -22.31 12.01
CA ALA A 185 -5.78 -20.99 11.92
C ALA A 185 -6.73 -20.74 13.11
N SER A 186 -6.53 -21.39 14.27
CA SER A 186 -7.40 -21.23 15.45
C SER A 186 -7.40 -19.80 15.99
N ASN A 187 -6.29 -19.09 15.88
CA ASN A 187 -6.11 -17.73 16.38
C ASN A 187 -6.31 -16.63 15.33
N GLY A 188 -6.59 -17.00 14.08
CA GLY A 188 -6.80 -16.05 12.99
C GLY A 188 -6.49 -16.64 11.63
N PRO A 189 -6.75 -15.88 10.54
CA PRO A 189 -6.51 -16.38 9.18
C PRO A 189 -5.02 -16.59 8.90
N VAL A 190 -4.71 -17.65 8.14
CA VAL A 190 -3.37 -17.98 7.66
C VAL A 190 -3.33 -17.78 6.15
N PHE A 191 -2.36 -17.02 5.68
CA PHE A 191 -2.13 -16.77 4.26
C PHE A 191 -0.68 -17.14 3.89
N ILE A 192 -0.52 -18.08 2.95
CA ILE A 192 0.77 -18.54 2.43
C ILE A 192 0.78 -18.28 0.93
N LYS A 193 1.80 -17.55 0.45
CA LYS A 193 1.92 -17.12 -0.95
C LYS A 193 3.27 -17.54 -1.53
#